data_0b2fe0cba8d644414294ccb6d928d633
#
_entry.id   0b2fe0cba8d644414294ccb6d928d633
#
_cell.length_a   1.000
_cell.length_b   1.000
_cell.length_c   1.000
_cell.angle_alpha   90.00
_cell.angle_beta   90.00
_cell.angle_gamma   90.00
#
_symmetry.space_group_name_H-M   'P 1'
#
loop_
_entity.id
_entity.type
_entity.pdbx_description
1 polymer ?
#
loop_
_entity_poly.entity_id
_entity_poly.type
_entity_poly.pdbx_seq_one_letter_code
_entity_poly.pdbx_strand_id
1 'polypeptide(L)'
;MIFNVNAANVGASAAAEVGVATELGAATAVSATALTAVMPMGADLDSVQFAAALNAAGASYIGAAGEHMTNRGMFAGSQNMAAATYTATDAINNTALAL
;
A
#
# COMPACT_ATOMS: atom_id res chain seq x y z
N MET A 1 -25.43 0.50 -24.12
CA MET A 1 -24.50 1.08 -23.10
C MET A 1 -23.14 1.22 -23.73
N ILE A 2 -22.52 2.37 -23.62
CA ILE A 2 -21.15 2.58 -24.08
C ILE A 2 -20.23 2.40 -22.86
N PHE A 3 -19.29 1.47 -22.96
CA PHE A 3 -18.24 1.27 -21.97
C PHE A 3 -16.94 1.88 -22.51
N ASN A 4 -16.41 2.86 -21.79
CA ASN A 4 -15.17 3.52 -22.18
C ASN A 4 -14.23 3.56 -20.98
N VAL A 5 -13.05 2.98 -21.14
CA VAL A 5 -11.98 3.02 -20.15
C VAL A 5 -10.79 3.77 -20.70
N ASN A 6 -10.36 4.79 -19.97
CA ASN A 6 -9.14 5.51 -20.29
C ASN A 6 -7.94 4.80 -19.62
N ALA A 7 -7.16 4.06 -20.39
CA ALA A 7 -6.01 3.30 -19.90
C ALA A 7 -4.96 4.20 -19.22
N ALA A 8 -4.77 5.44 -19.69
CA ALA A 8 -3.84 6.38 -19.08
C ALA A 8 -4.29 6.79 -17.67
N ASN A 9 -5.59 6.98 -17.44
CA ASN A 9 -6.13 7.27 -16.11
C ASN A 9 -5.99 6.07 -15.16
N VAL A 10 -6.16 4.86 -15.65
CA VAL A 10 -5.91 3.64 -14.85
C VAL A 10 -4.44 3.54 -14.46
N GLY A 11 -3.52 3.81 -15.38
CA GLY A 11 -2.08 3.86 -15.08
C GLY A 11 -1.71 4.97 -14.08
N ALA A 12 -2.33 6.15 -14.19
CA ALA A 12 -2.15 7.23 -13.23
C ALA A 12 -2.65 6.85 -11.83
N SER A 13 -3.76 6.14 -11.74
CA SER A 13 -4.26 5.57 -10.47
C SER A 13 -3.26 4.58 -9.87
N ALA A 14 -2.67 3.71 -10.68
CA ALA A 14 -1.63 2.79 -10.22
C ALA A 14 -0.41 3.53 -9.66
N ALA A 15 0.04 4.60 -10.33
CA ALA A 15 1.15 5.43 -9.84
C ALA A 15 0.80 6.14 -8.51
N ALA A 16 -0.43 6.60 -8.35
CA ALA A 16 -0.91 7.19 -7.09
C ALA A 16 -0.90 6.17 -5.95
N GLU A 17 -1.29 4.91 -6.18
CA GLU A 17 -1.23 3.83 -5.18
C GLU A 17 0.21 3.55 -4.73
N VAL A 18 1.16 3.53 -5.66
CA VAL A 18 2.60 3.39 -5.33
C VAL A 18 3.08 4.57 -4.49
N GLY A 19 2.68 5.80 -4.83
CA GLY A 19 3.00 7.01 -4.07
C GLY A 19 2.50 6.91 -2.63
N VAL A 20 1.24 6.54 -2.42
CA VAL A 20 0.64 6.36 -1.08
C VAL A 20 1.35 5.26 -0.30
N ALA A 21 1.70 4.13 -0.93
CA ALA A 21 2.45 3.06 -0.27
C ALA A 21 3.85 3.54 0.17
N THR A 22 4.52 4.34 -0.64
CA THR A 22 5.82 4.92 -0.33
C THR A 22 5.75 5.88 0.86
N GLU A 23 4.75 6.77 0.89
CA GLU A 23 4.51 7.70 1.99
C GLU A 23 4.19 6.97 3.29
N LEU A 24 3.34 5.94 3.23
CA LEU A 24 3.01 5.11 4.39
C LEU A 24 4.25 4.38 4.92
N GLY A 25 5.10 3.87 4.03
CA GLY A 25 6.37 3.23 4.41
C GLY A 25 7.31 4.19 5.12
N ALA A 26 7.46 5.40 4.60
CA ALA A 26 8.29 6.44 5.21
C ALA A 26 7.74 6.85 6.59
N ALA A 27 6.44 7.08 6.73
CA ALA A 27 5.79 7.42 7.99
C ALA A 27 5.94 6.30 9.03
N THR A 28 5.76 5.05 8.63
CA THR A 28 5.95 3.88 9.50
C THR A 28 7.40 3.76 9.96
N ALA A 29 8.37 3.96 9.08
CA ALA A 29 9.79 3.91 9.43
C ALA A 29 10.18 5.00 10.44
N VAL A 30 9.71 6.22 10.26
CA VAL A 30 9.94 7.33 11.19
C VAL A 30 9.33 7.04 12.57
N SER A 31 8.18 6.40 12.61
CA SER A 31 7.46 6.09 13.85
C SER A 31 7.94 4.82 14.55
N ALA A 32 8.74 3.97 13.89
CA ALA A 32 9.07 2.63 14.38
C ALA A 32 9.71 2.63 15.79
N THR A 33 10.67 3.51 16.04
CA THR A 33 11.33 3.61 17.35
C THR A 33 10.37 4.03 18.45
N ALA A 34 9.51 5.02 18.19
CA ALA A 34 8.49 5.47 19.15
C ALA A 34 7.47 4.38 19.47
N LEU A 35 7.16 3.52 18.49
CA LEU A 35 6.18 2.44 18.65
C LEU A 35 6.74 1.19 19.35
N THR A 36 8.06 0.95 19.28
CA THR A 36 8.66 -0.32 19.76
C THR A 36 9.76 -0.14 20.83
N ALA A 37 10.07 1.09 21.21
CA ALA A 37 11.08 1.38 22.23
C ALA A 37 10.50 2.19 23.40
N VAL A 38 9.28 1.88 23.81
CA VAL A 38 8.63 2.48 24.98
C VAL A 38 9.34 2.02 26.22
N MET A 39 9.85 2.99 27.00
CA MET A 39 10.51 2.74 28.29
C MET A 39 9.48 2.63 29.42
N PRO A 40 9.70 1.75 30.40
CA PRO A 40 8.83 1.68 31.56
C PRO A 40 8.89 2.99 32.37
N MET A 41 7.74 3.42 32.88
CA MET A 41 7.64 4.66 33.67
C MET A 41 8.26 4.52 35.07
N GLY A 42 8.45 3.30 35.54
CA GLY A 42 9.03 2.97 36.84
C GLY A 42 9.74 1.62 36.84
N ALA A 43 10.42 1.30 37.91
CA ALA A 43 11.13 0.03 38.07
C ALA A 43 10.26 -1.10 38.60
N ASP A 44 8.95 -0.85 38.83
CA ASP A 44 8.02 -1.84 39.28
C ASP A 44 7.58 -2.76 38.13
N LEU A 45 7.09 -3.95 38.49
CA LEU A 45 6.71 -4.97 37.54
C LEU A 45 5.59 -4.52 36.60
N ASP A 46 4.62 -3.79 37.12
CA ASP A 46 3.46 -3.34 36.35
C ASP A 46 3.89 -2.35 35.25
N SER A 47 4.78 -1.41 35.57
CA SER A 47 5.37 -0.47 34.59
C SER A 47 6.14 -1.19 33.50
N VAL A 48 6.91 -2.21 33.86
CA VAL A 48 7.69 -3.03 32.90
C VAL A 48 6.74 -3.83 31.98
N GLN A 49 5.75 -4.46 32.54
CA GLN A 49 4.75 -5.24 31.76
C GLN A 49 3.92 -4.34 30.83
N PHE A 50 3.54 -3.16 31.29
CA PHE A 50 2.81 -2.21 30.45
C PHE A 50 3.64 -1.74 29.26
N ALA A 51 4.91 -1.38 29.49
CA ALA A 51 5.82 -1.00 28.41
C ALA A 51 6.02 -2.15 27.40
N ALA A 52 6.16 -3.39 27.89
CA ALA A 52 6.29 -4.57 27.02
C ALA A 52 5.02 -4.78 26.17
N ALA A 53 3.83 -4.60 26.74
CA ALA A 53 2.56 -4.70 26.00
C ALA A 53 2.44 -3.63 24.91
N LEU A 54 2.83 -2.38 25.20
CA LEU A 54 2.86 -1.29 24.23
C LEU A 54 3.84 -1.57 23.08
N ASN A 55 5.03 -2.07 23.39
CA ASN A 55 6.02 -2.43 22.38
C ASN A 55 5.54 -3.58 21.48
N ALA A 56 4.87 -4.58 22.05
CA ALA A 56 4.27 -5.66 21.28
C ALA A 56 3.14 -5.16 20.36
N ALA A 57 2.29 -4.26 20.84
CA ALA A 57 1.25 -3.64 20.03
C ALA A 57 1.84 -2.80 18.90
N GLY A 58 2.90 -2.04 19.18
CA GLY A 58 3.64 -1.27 18.18
C GLY A 58 4.25 -2.14 17.09
N ALA A 59 4.86 -3.27 17.45
CA ALA A 59 5.38 -4.24 16.49
C ALA A 59 4.28 -4.83 15.61
N SER A 60 3.13 -5.16 16.18
CA SER A 60 1.96 -5.65 15.44
C SER A 60 1.44 -4.61 14.46
N TYR A 61 1.39 -3.34 14.85
CA TYR A 61 1.02 -2.24 13.97
C TYR A 61 1.96 -2.12 12.76
N ILE A 62 3.28 -2.16 13.00
CA ILE A 62 4.28 -2.11 11.93
C ILE A 62 4.13 -3.29 10.97
N GLY A 63 3.88 -4.49 11.49
CA GLY A 63 3.60 -5.67 10.67
C GLY A 63 2.38 -5.47 9.77
N ALA A 64 1.26 -5.03 10.34
CA ALA A 64 0.02 -4.77 9.59
C ALA A 64 0.21 -3.64 8.55
N ALA A 65 0.95 -2.60 8.87
CA ALA A 65 1.30 -1.54 7.91
C ALA A 65 2.13 -2.08 6.74
N GLY A 66 3.06 -3.00 7.00
CA GLY A 66 3.86 -3.67 5.98
C GLY A 66 3.00 -4.52 5.02
N GLU A 67 2.08 -5.30 5.57
CA GLU A 67 1.12 -6.07 4.75
C GLU A 67 0.23 -5.16 3.90
N HIS A 68 -0.23 -4.05 4.48
CA HIS A 68 -1.03 -3.07 3.76
C HIS A 68 -0.26 -2.44 2.59
N MET A 69 1.00 -2.08 2.78
CA MET A 69 1.86 -1.58 1.70
C MET A 69 2.05 -2.61 0.59
N THR A 70 2.25 -3.88 0.95
CA THR A 70 2.37 -4.98 -0.01
C THR A 70 1.10 -5.14 -0.82
N ASN A 71 -0.07 -5.11 -0.18
CA ASN A 71 -1.36 -5.20 -0.86
C ASN A 71 -1.62 -4.03 -1.80
N ARG A 72 -1.24 -2.80 -1.42
CA ARG A 72 -1.30 -1.64 -2.32
C ARG A 72 -0.40 -1.80 -3.53
N GLY A 73 0.81 -2.33 -3.36
CA GLY A 73 1.72 -2.61 -4.45
C GLY A 73 1.15 -3.65 -5.43
N MET A 74 0.53 -4.71 -4.94
CA MET A 74 -0.15 -5.71 -5.78
C MET A 74 -1.36 -5.11 -6.51
N PHE A 75 -2.12 -4.25 -5.86
CA PHE A 75 -3.24 -3.54 -6.47
C PHE A 75 -2.76 -2.63 -7.61
N ALA A 76 -1.71 -1.84 -7.38
CA ALA A 76 -1.09 -1.01 -8.41
C ALA A 76 -0.59 -1.84 -9.60
N GLY A 77 0.02 -2.99 -9.34
CA GLY A 77 0.42 -3.94 -10.38
C GLY A 77 -0.76 -4.45 -11.21
N SER A 78 -1.87 -4.79 -10.56
CA SER A 78 -3.10 -5.21 -11.24
C SER A 78 -3.71 -4.10 -12.08
N GLN A 79 -3.70 -2.86 -11.61
CA GLN A 79 -4.15 -1.70 -12.38
C GLN A 79 -3.28 -1.46 -13.61
N ASN A 80 -1.96 -1.56 -13.50
CA ASN A 80 -1.05 -1.44 -14.65
C ASN A 80 -1.29 -2.53 -15.69
N MET A 81 -1.52 -3.76 -15.25
CA MET A 81 -1.87 -4.87 -16.14
C MET A 81 -3.21 -4.63 -16.84
N ALA A 82 -4.20 -4.13 -16.13
CA ALA A 82 -5.50 -3.76 -16.71
C ALA A 82 -5.33 -2.66 -17.77
N ALA A 83 -4.58 -1.60 -17.47
CA ALA A 83 -4.29 -0.52 -18.42
C ALA A 83 -3.66 -1.05 -19.71
N ALA A 84 -2.65 -1.92 -19.61
CA ALA A 84 -2.00 -2.55 -20.74
C ALA A 84 -2.98 -3.41 -21.56
N THR A 85 -3.83 -4.18 -20.89
CA THR A 85 -4.86 -5.02 -21.54
C THR A 85 -5.88 -4.20 -22.27
N TYR A 86 -6.38 -3.10 -21.69
CA TYR A 86 -7.30 -2.19 -22.39
C TYR A 86 -6.66 -1.59 -23.64
N THR A 87 -5.41 -1.12 -23.54
CA THR A 87 -4.68 -0.57 -24.69
C THR A 87 -4.52 -1.61 -25.82
N ALA A 88 -4.15 -2.84 -25.49
CA ALA A 88 -4.00 -3.92 -26.45
C ALA A 88 -5.32 -4.30 -27.11
N THR A 89 -6.39 -4.41 -26.32
CA THR A 89 -7.73 -4.73 -26.82
C THR A 89 -8.26 -3.65 -27.76
N ASP A 90 -8.07 -2.38 -27.39
CA ASP A 90 -8.46 -1.25 -28.23
C ASP A 90 -7.73 -1.26 -29.58
N ALA A 91 -6.42 -1.55 -29.58
CA ALA A 91 -5.65 -1.67 -30.80
C ALA A 91 -6.15 -2.81 -31.71
N ILE A 92 -6.47 -3.96 -31.13
CA ILE A 92 -7.04 -5.11 -31.87
C ILE A 92 -8.41 -4.74 -32.47
N ASN A 93 -9.27 -4.12 -31.67
CA ASN A 93 -10.60 -3.71 -32.11
C ASN A 93 -10.53 -2.66 -33.22
N ASN A 94 -9.67 -1.67 -33.10
CA ASN A 94 -9.46 -0.66 -34.13
C ASN A 94 -8.99 -1.29 -35.46
N THR A 95 -8.09 -2.27 -35.39
CA THR A 95 -7.65 -3.00 -36.59
C THR A 95 -8.81 -3.80 -37.22
N ALA A 96 -9.59 -4.50 -36.41
CA ALA A 96 -10.73 -5.28 -36.89
C ALA A 96 -11.82 -4.41 -37.52
N LEU A 97 -12.05 -3.21 -36.98
CA LEU A 97 -13.06 -2.27 -37.49
C LEU A 97 -12.58 -1.52 -38.74
N ALA A 98 -11.29 -1.46 -39.00
CA ALA A 98 -10.72 -0.82 -40.19
C ALA A 98 -10.79 -1.70 -41.46
N LEU A 99 -11.18 -2.97 -41.31
CA LEU A 99 -11.37 -3.92 -42.43
C LEU A 99 -12.77 -3.85 -43.00
#